data_19563fb1af94118784b3a6907ec1c0c3
#
_entry.id   19563fb1af94118784b3a6907ec1c0c3
#
_cell.length_a   1.000
_cell.length_b   1.000
_cell.length_c   1.000
_cell.angle_alpha   90.00
_cell.angle_beta   90.00
_cell.angle_gamma   90.00
#
_symmetry.space_group_name_H-M   'P 1'
#
loop_
_entity.id
_entity.type
_entity.pdbx_description
1 polymer ?
#
loop_
_entity_poly.entity_id
_entity_poly.type
_entity_poly.pdbx_seq_one_letter_code
_entity_poly.pdbx_strand_id
1 'polypeptide(L)'
;MCRVLAVLLLSVLLLGAVAIAEQATQPTAEPTDTEAQTDVGGASLEGEVLVEEAAAEEDDLSLDFVGGMKNILESTGFANATWQQYVMIGIACVLLYLAIVKQFEPLLLLPISFGMLLANLPLGGMMDGPTFQNFTNAAEAATFAAKYDVGVTLTADELGNTIYQVQTATGGLLYYLYQGVKLGIYPPLIFMGVGAMTDFAPLIANPKSLLLGAAAQLGIFLAFILAKFLGFTNAEAGSIGIIGGADGPTALFVTTRLAPHLLGPIAVAAYSYMALVPVIQPPFMKLLTTKKERAVVMEQMRPVSKRELVIFPIMVTIIVALLLPSAAPLIGMLMLGNLVRVSGVTERLSKTAQNELCNIVTIFLGLTVGATANGNTFLDWATLKILLLGVFAFSGGTVGGVLLGKVMYKLTGGKVNPLIGSAGVSAVPMAARVSQKVAQEENPGNFILMHAMGPNVAGVIGSAVAAGVFLALF
;
A
#
# COMPACT_ATOMS: atom_id res chain seq x y z
N MET A 1 9.94 17.51 17.40
CA MET A 1 9.12 16.36 17.83
C MET A 1 7.65 16.73 18.04
N CYS A 2 7.29 17.62 18.98
CA CYS A 2 5.87 18.04 19.18
C CYS A 2 5.18 18.60 17.92
N ARG A 3 5.87 19.35 17.06
CA ARG A 3 5.25 19.95 15.86
C ARG A 3 4.90 18.92 14.77
N VAL A 4 5.64 17.83 14.64
CA VAL A 4 5.34 16.75 13.65
C VAL A 4 4.23 15.86 14.17
N LEU A 5 4.24 15.54 15.46
CA LEU A 5 3.14 14.83 16.11
C LEU A 5 1.85 15.68 16.09
N ALA A 6 1.98 17.00 16.27
CA ALA A 6 0.86 17.94 16.18
C ALA A 6 0.29 18.02 14.76
N VAL A 7 1.11 17.99 13.71
CA VAL A 7 0.64 18.00 12.31
C VAL A 7 -0.06 16.68 11.97
N LEU A 8 0.45 15.55 12.45
CA LEU A 8 -0.21 14.24 12.28
C LEU A 8 -1.49 14.13 13.11
N LEU A 9 -1.48 14.60 14.37
CA LEU A 9 -2.68 14.69 15.19
C LEU A 9 -3.69 15.70 14.59
N LEU A 10 -3.22 16.80 14.02
CA LEU A 10 -4.08 17.79 13.36
C LEU A 10 -4.70 17.24 12.08
N SER A 11 -3.95 16.46 11.29
CA SER A 11 -4.51 15.77 10.11
C SER A 11 -5.49 14.68 10.50
N VAL A 12 -5.22 13.92 11.57
CA VAL A 12 -6.14 12.92 12.14
C VAL A 12 -7.38 13.58 12.76
N LEU A 13 -7.22 14.72 13.45
CA LEU A 13 -8.34 15.49 14.04
C LEU A 13 -9.18 16.19 12.96
N LEU A 14 -8.57 16.70 11.89
CA LEU A 14 -9.27 17.24 10.72
C LEU A 14 -10.10 16.15 10.01
N LEU A 15 -9.55 14.97 9.83
CA LEU A 15 -10.28 13.80 9.30
C LEU A 15 -11.43 13.39 10.22
N GLY A 16 -11.21 13.39 11.54
CA GLY A 16 -12.27 13.12 12.53
C GLY A 16 -13.37 14.18 12.57
N ALA A 17 -13.02 15.45 12.46
CA ALA A 17 -13.98 16.56 12.43
C ALA A 17 -14.84 16.53 11.16
N VAL A 18 -14.25 16.15 10.02
CA VAL A 18 -14.95 15.97 8.75
C VAL A 18 -15.95 14.81 8.82
N ALA A 19 -15.55 13.67 9.39
CA ALA A 19 -16.42 12.51 9.57
C ALA A 19 -17.59 12.79 10.52
N ILE A 20 -17.39 13.62 11.56
CA ILE A 20 -18.46 14.04 12.50
C ILE A 20 -19.44 15.01 11.80
N ALA A 21 -18.96 15.89 10.92
CA ALA A 21 -19.81 16.81 10.16
C ALA A 21 -20.71 16.06 9.16
N GLU A 22 -20.24 14.93 8.62
CA GLU A 22 -21.01 14.11 7.67
C GLU A 22 -22.17 13.35 8.35
N GLN A 23 -22.00 12.89 9.59
CA GLN A 23 -23.10 12.30 10.38
C GLN A 23 -24.19 13.31 10.76
N ALA A 24 -23.85 14.58 10.87
CA ALA A 24 -24.80 15.63 11.21
C ALA A 24 -25.67 16.10 10.03
N THR A 25 -25.30 15.74 8.80
CA THR A 25 -25.96 16.20 7.56
C THR A 25 -26.75 15.13 6.81
N GLN A 26 -26.82 13.90 7.30
CA GLN A 26 -27.69 12.88 6.68
C GLN A 26 -29.14 13.08 7.15
N PRO A 27 -30.09 13.37 6.23
CA PRO A 27 -31.51 13.34 6.56
C PRO A 27 -31.95 11.90 6.79
N THR A 28 -32.62 11.67 7.91
CA THR A 28 -33.30 10.41 8.21
C THR A 28 -34.37 10.15 7.14
N ALA A 29 -34.10 9.19 6.27
CA ALA A 29 -35.09 8.73 5.30
C ALA A 29 -36.03 7.75 6.01
N GLU A 30 -37.29 8.15 6.16
CA GLU A 30 -38.40 7.24 6.44
C GLU A 30 -38.68 6.33 5.23
N PRO A 31 -39.11 5.09 5.45
CA PRO A 31 -39.45 4.17 4.36
C PRO A 31 -40.85 4.52 3.84
N THR A 32 -40.95 4.92 2.58
CA THR A 32 -42.24 4.95 1.85
C THR A 32 -42.33 3.75 0.95
N ASP A 33 -43.23 2.85 1.33
CA ASP A 33 -43.83 1.84 0.44
C ASP A 33 -44.55 2.55 -0.72
N THR A 34 -44.28 2.14 -1.94
CA THR A 34 -45.23 2.38 -3.06
C THR A 34 -45.21 1.20 -4.03
N GLU A 35 -46.39 0.66 -4.12
CA GLU A 35 -46.77 -0.50 -4.95
C GLU A 35 -46.59 -0.27 -6.46
N ALA A 36 -46.35 -1.39 -7.13
CA ALA A 36 -46.35 -1.52 -8.58
C ALA A 36 -47.76 -1.30 -9.17
N GLN A 37 -47.81 -0.58 -10.27
CA GLN A 37 -48.91 -0.71 -11.23
C GLN A 37 -48.36 -0.82 -12.64
N THR A 38 -48.57 -2.01 -13.21
CA THR A 38 -48.46 -2.34 -14.63
C THR A 38 -49.59 -1.65 -15.40
N ASP A 39 -49.27 -0.97 -16.48
CA ASP A 39 -50.27 -0.79 -17.53
C ASP A 39 -49.69 -1.05 -18.92
N VAL A 40 -50.40 -1.90 -19.64
CA VAL A 40 -50.10 -2.38 -20.99
C VAL A 40 -50.99 -1.60 -21.95
N GLY A 41 -50.40 -0.90 -22.90
CA GLY A 41 -51.16 -0.26 -23.96
C GLY A 41 -50.36 -0.22 -25.28
N GLY A 42 -50.69 -1.15 -26.16
CA GLY A 42 -50.17 -1.16 -27.51
C GLY A 42 -50.94 -0.22 -28.44
N ALA A 43 -50.24 0.30 -29.46
CA ALA A 43 -50.80 0.74 -30.74
C ALA A 43 -49.67 0.90 -31.76
N SER A 44 -49.63 0.05 -32.67
CA SER A 44 -49.87 0.06 -34.13
C SER A 44 -49.03 1.09 -34.94
N LEU A 45 -48.29 0.46 -35.86
CA LEU A 45 -47.63 1.01 -37.05
C LEU A 45 -48.61 1.80 -37.95
N GLU A 46 -48.19 2.93 -38.47
CA GLU A 46 -48.44 3.30 -39.85
C GLU A 46 -47.38 4.36 -40.27
N GLY A 47 -46.75 4.11 -41.43
CA GLY A 47 -45.71 4.92 -41.97
C GLY A 47 -46.30 6.07 -42.83
N GLU A 48 -45.60 7.18 -42.81
CA GLU A 48 -45.67 8.15 -43.90
C GLU A 48 -44.28 8.74 -44.13
N VAL A 49 -43.75 8.45 -45.31
CA VAL A 49 -42.53 9.06 -45.84
C VAL A 49 -42.90 10.42 -46.36
N LEU A 50 -42.56 11.46 -45.62
CA LEU A 50 -42.51 12.81 -46.15
C LEU A 50 -41.06 13.18 -46.47
N VAL A 51 -40.79 13.28 -47.76
CA VAL A 51 -39.61 13.94 -48.31
C VAL A 51 -39.84 15.43 -48.13
N GLU A 52 -39.20 16.05 -47.14
CA GLU A 52 -39.18 17.50 -46.99
C GLU A 52 -37.91 18.04 -47.59
N GLU A 53 -38.08 18.95 -48.54
CA GLU A 53 -37.07 19.66 -49.29
C GLU A 53 -36.14 20.39 -48.30
N ALA A 54 -34.87 20.20 -48.45
CA ALA A 54 -33.84 20.91 -47.70
C ALA A 54 -33.82 22.38 -48.17
N ALA A 55 -34.55 23.26 -47.48
CA ALA A 55 -34.28 24.68 -47.50
C ALA A 55 -32.95 24.91 -46.76
N ALA A 56 -31.99 25.48 -47.46
CA ALA A 56 -30.76 25.94 -46.87
C ALA A 56 -31.09 27.09 -45.89
N GLU A 57 -31.20 26.76 -44.61
CA GLU A 57 -31.07 27.77 -43.58
C GLU A 57 -29.59 28.19 -43.52
N GLU A 58 -29.32 29.44 -43.85
CA GLU A 58 -28.08 30.12 -43.47
C GLU A 58 -28.05 30.10 -41.94
N ASP A 59 -27.33 29.12 -41.37
CA ASP A 59 -26.99 29.11 -39.96
C ASP A 59 -26.24 30.42 -39.66
N ASP A 60 -26.94 31.30 -39.02
CA ASP A 60 -26.38 32.48 -38.37
C ASP A 60 -25.39 31.97 -37.30
N LEU A 61 -24.10 31.84 -37.70
CA LEU A 61 -22.99 31.45 -36.86
C LEU A 61 -22.70 32.60 -35.88
N SER A 62 -23.70 33.04 -35.13
CA SER A 62 -23.51 33.81 -33.93
C SER A 62 -22.91 32.84 -32.91
N LEU A 63 -21.58 32.79 -32.85
CA LEU A 63 -20.88 32.19 -31.75
C LEU A 63 -21.44 32.80 -30.46
N ASP A 64 -22.37 32.09 -29.82
CA ASP A 64 -22.76 32.42 -28.45
C ASP A 64 -21.57 32.23 -27.54
N PHE A 65 -20.63 33.18 -27.60
CA PHE A 65 -19.41 33.19 -26.85
C PHE A 65 -19.69 33.11 -25.35
N VAL A 66 -20.80 33.70 -24.91
CA VAL A 66 -21.19 33.70 -23.48
C VAL A 66 -21.74 32.32 -23.10
N GLY A 67 -22.56 31.69 -23.92
CA GLY A 67 -23.04 30.32 -23.73
C GLY A 67 -21.91 29.29 -23.82
N GLY A 68 -21.02 29.44 -24.81
CA GLY A 68 -19.81 28.61 -24.93
C GLY A 68 -18.89 28.75 -23.75
N MET A 69 -18.65 29.95 -23.24
CA MET A 69 -17.85 30.20 -22.06
C MET A 69 -18.50 29.62 -20.79
N LYS A 70 -19.81 29.72 -20.66
CA LYS A 70 -20.56 29.14 -19.55
C LYS A 70 -20.48 27.60 -19.58
N ASN A 71 -20.66 26.99 -20.74
CA ASN A 71 -20.52 25.53 -20.92
C ASN A 71 -19.12 25.06 -20.59
N ILE A 72 -18.08 25.80 -21.01
CA ILE A 72 -16.69 25.51 -20.64
C ILE A 72 -16.51 25.59 -19.10
N LEU A 73 -17.03 26.66 -18.47
CA LEU A 73 -16.92 26.79 -17.00
C LEU A 73 -17.68 25.69 -16.26
N GLU A 74 -18.86 25.31 -16.71
CA GLU A 74 -19.65 24.21 -16.14
C GLU A 74 -19.01 22.84 -16.37
N SER A 75 -18.24 22.66 -17.44
CA SER A 75 -17.47 21.46 -17.74
C SER A 75 -16.12 21.40 -17.04
N THR A 76 -15.70 22.45 -16.31
CA THR A 76 -14.43 22.43 -15.57
C THR A 76 -14.49 21.52 -14.37
N GLY A 77 -13.32 20.99 -13.99
CA GLY A 77 -13.16 20.28 -12.74
C GLY A 77 -13.51 21.12 -11.50
N PHE A 78 -13.42 22.44 -11.56
CA PHE A 78 -13.80 23.31 -10.44
C PHE A 78 -15.31 23.29 -10.17
N ALA A 79 -16.14 23.24 -11.20
CA ALA A 79 -17.59 23.20 -11.06
C ALA A 79 -18.09 21.81 -10.62
N ASN A 80 -17.36 20.77 -10.98
CA ASN A 80 -17.75 19.38 -10.74
C ASN A 80 -17.03 18.71 -9.57
N ALA A 81 -16.16 19.44 -8.85
CA ALA A 81 -15.43 18.90 -7.71
C ALA A 81 -16.32 18.73 -6.49
N THR A 82 -16.24 17.55 -5.87
CA THR A 82 -16.84 17.30 -4.57
C THR A 82 -15.95 17.86 -3.44
N TRP A 83 -16.55 18.17 -2.29
CA TRP A 83 -15.78 18.66 -1.15
C TRP A 83 -14.75 17.63 -0.66
N GLN A 84 -15.05 16.32 -0.79
CA GLN A 84 -14.13 15.24 -0.47
C GLN A 84 -12.88 15.29 -1.35
N GLN A 85 -13.04 15.57 -2.65
CA GLN A 85 -11.91 15.70 -3.57
C GLN A 85 -11.01 16.88 -3.18
N TYR A 86 -11.58 18.04 -2.79
CA TYR A 86 -10.78 19.17 -2.31
C TYR A 86 -9.99 18.84 -1.04
N VAL A 87 -10.60 18.11 -0.09
CA VAL A 87 -9.91 17.65 1.14
C VAL A 87 -8.76 16.70 0.78
N MET A 88 -8.99 15.75 -0.15
CA MET A 88 -7.95 14.81 -0.56
C MET A 88 -6.81 15.48 -1.32
N ILE A 89 -7.08 16.48 -2.14
CA ILE A 89 -6.06 17.32 -2.78
C ILE A 89 -5.23 18.03 -1.70
N GLY A 90 -5.88 18.59 -0.67
CA GLY A 90 -5.20 19.19 0.47
C GLY A 90 -4.29 18.19 1.22
N ILE A 91 -4.78 16.98 1.50
CA ILE A 91 -4.00 15.90 2.12
C ILE A 91 -2.81 15.52 1.23
N ALA A 92 -3.03 15.34 -0.06
CA ALA A 92 -1.97 15.04 -1.02
C ALA A 92 -0.86 16.12 -1.02
N CYS A 93 -1.24 17.40 -1.01
CA CYS A 93 -0.28 18.51 -0.91
C CYS A 93 0.52 18.48 0.39
N VAL A 94 -0.11 18.16 1.53
CA VAL A 94 0.59 18.00 2.81
C VAL A 94 1.58 16.84 2.76
N LEU A 95 1.19 15.69 2.19
CA LEU A 95 2.08 14.54 2.05
C LEU A 95 3.24 14.85 1.09
N LEU A 96 3.00 15.57 -0.01
CA LEU A 96 4.05 16.06 -0.91
C LEU A 96 5.03 16.99 -0.17
N TYR A 97 4.53 17.91 0.67
CA TYR A 97 5.38 18.75 1.50
C TYR A 97 6.25 17.92 2.46
N LEU A 98 5.67 16.89 3.09
CA LEU A 98 6.42 15.99 3.98
C LEU A 98 7.50 15.21 3.21
N ALA A 99 7.20 14.74 2.01
CA ALA A 99 8.15 14.03 1.16
C ALA A 99 9.30 14.93 0.70
N ILE A 100 8.98 16.13 0.19
CA ILE A 100 9.96 17.01 -0.48
C ILE A 100 10.76 17.83 0.55
N VAL A 101 10.06 18.51 1.47
CA VAL A 101 10.70 19.47 2.40
C VAL A 101 11.23 18.78 3.65
N LYS A 102 10.47 17.81 4.18
CA LYS A 102 10.88 17.05 5.38
C LYS A 102 11.68 15.81 5.06
N GLN A 103 11.76 15.42 3.79
CA GLN A 103 12.48 14.24 3.29
C GLN A 103 12.04 12.92 4.00
N PHE A 104 10.75 12.81 4.31
CA PHE A 104 10.18 11.62 4.88
C PHE A 104 9.93 10.58 3.78
N GLU A 105 10.82 9.58 3.69
CA GLU A 105 10.77 8.48 2.71
C GLU A 105 10.39 8.95 1.28
N PRO A 106 11.16 9.90 0.68
CA PRO A 106 10.74 10.59 -0.53
C PRO A 106 10.54 9.66 -1.73
N LEU A 107 11.26 8.54 -1.79
CA LEU A 107 11.17 7.58 -2.90
C LEU A 107 9.79 6.94 -3.02
N LEU A 108 9.07 6.77 -1.91
CA LEU A 108 7.74 6.15 -1.88
C LEU A 108 6.63 7.19 -1.65
N LEU A 109 6.83 8.07 -0.68
CA LEU A 109 5.78 9.02 -0.29
C LEU A 109 5.45 10.03 -1.41
N LEU A 110 6.45 10.44 -2.20
CA LEU A 110 6.24 11.38 -3.31
C LEU A 110 5.32 10.79 -4.41
N PRO A 111 5.62 9.61 -5.01
CA PRO A 111 4.73 9.04 -6.01
C PRO A 111 3.36 8.66 -5.45
N ILE A 112 3.25 8.20 -4.18
CA ILE A 112 1.96 7.94 -3.53
C ILE A 112 1.13 9.21 -3.43
N SER A 113 1.72 10.28 -2.93
CA SER A 113 1.02 11.57 -2.77
C SER A 113 0.60 12.15 -4.11
N PHE A 114 1.44 11.99 -5.13
CA PHE A 114 1.12 12.48 -6.48
C PHE A 114 0.03 11.62 -7.15
N GLY A 115 0.05 10.30 -6.96
CA GLY A 115 -1.03 9.41 -7.40
C GLY A 115 -2.37 9.75 -6.75
N MET A 116 -2.36 10.03 -5.43
CA MET A 116 -3.54 10.52 -4.70
C MET A 116 -4.05 11.85 -5.28
N LEU A 117 -3.14 12.79 -5.58
CA LEU A 117 -3.49 14.04 -6.23
C LEU A 117 -4.20 13.79 -7.56
N LEU A 118 -3.59 13.01 -8.47
CA LEU A 118 -4.13 12.75 -9.80
C LEU A 118 -5.51 12.06 -9.78
N ALA A 119 -5.73 11.12 -8.87
CA ALA A 119 -6.99 10.39 -8.79
C ALA A 119 -8.13 11.21 -8.17
N ASN A 120 -7.81 12.29 -7.42
CA ASN A 120 -8.80 13.18 -6.84
C ASN A 120 -9.01 14.47 -7.65
N LEU A 121 -8.37 14.61 -8.83
CA LEU A 121 -8.70 15.66 -9.78
C LEU A 121 -10.03 15.30 -10.47
N PRO A 122 -11.03 16.20 -10.42
CA PRO A 122 -12.33 15.96 -11.04
C PRO A 122 -12.20 15.75 -12.54
N LEU A 123 -13.02 14.88 -13.11
CA LEU A 123 -13.11 14.58 -14.55
C LEU A 123 -11.81 14.05 -15.19
N GLY A 124 -10.78 13.73 -14.39
CA GLY A 124 -9.49 13.26 -14.90
C GLY A 124 -9.51 11.84 -15.48
N GLY A 125 -10.49 11.00 -15.10
CA GLY A 125 -10.65 9.62 -15.59
C GLY A 125 -9.47 8.68 -15.39
N MET A 126 -8.46 9.08 -14.61
CA MET A 126 -7.17 8.37 -14.53
C MET A 126 -7.28 6.95 -13.93
N MET A 127 -8.26 6.74 -13.05
CA MET A 127 -8.55 5.45 -12.40
C MET A 127 -9.81 4.76 -12.91
N ASP A 128 -10.49 5.35 -13.88
CA ASP A 128 -11.71 4.79 -14.43
C ASP A 128 -11.39 3.48 -15.17
N GLY A 129 -12.20 2.45 -14.92
CA GLY A 129 -12.08 1.19 -15.63
C GLY A 129 -12.60 1.30 -17.07
N PRO A 130 -12.26 0.34 -17.94
CA PRO A 130 -12.88 0.27 -19.26
C PRO A 130 -14.39 0.04 -19.12
N THR A 131 -15.18 0.71 -19.95
CA THR A 131 -16.62 0.52 -20.01
C THR A 131 -16.99 -0.44 -21.13
N PHE A 132 -18.03 -1.25 -20.89
CA PHE A 132 -18.51 -2.25 -21.82
C PHE A 132 -20.01 -2.11 -22.03
N GLN A 133 -20.45 -2.29 -23.24
CA GLN A 133 -21.87 -2.46 -23.57
C GLN A 133 -22.14 -3.93 -23.84
N ASN A 134 -23.20 -4.45 -23.21
CA ASN A 134 -23.59 -5.84 -23.30
C ASN A 134 -24.72 -6.00 -24.34
N PHE A 135 -24.58 -7.02 -25.18
CA PHE A 135 -25.56 -7.39 -26.19
C PHE A 135 -25.92 -8.87 -26.01
N THR A 136 -27.19 -9.19 -26.21
CA THR A 136 -27.66 -10.58 -26.23
C THR A 136 -27.58 -11.19 -27.62
N ASN A 137 -27.45 -10.36 -28.68
CA ASN A 137 -27.40 -10.75 -30.08
C ASN A 137 -26.01 -10.49 -30.68
N ALA A 138 -25.40 -11.51 -31.26
CA ALA A 138 -24.09 -11.43 -31.90
C ALA A 138 -24.03 -10.44 -33.07
N ALA A 139 -25.09 -10.32 -33.86
CA ALA A 139 -25.14 -9.45 -35.02
C ALA A 139 -25.19 -7.97 -34.60
N GLU A 140 -25.96 -7.65 -33.57
CA GLU A 140 -25.99 -6.28 -32.98
C GLU A 140 -24.65 -5.89 -32.39
N ALA A 141 -24.03 -6.78 -31.62
CA ALA A 141 -22.71 -6.58 -31.05
C ALA A 141 -21.66 -6.35 -32.15
N ALA A 142 -21.67 -7.16 -33.22
CA ALA A 142 -20.75 -7.01 -34.34
C ALA A 142 -20.94 -5.68 -35.09
N THR A 143 -22.20 -5.28 -35.31
CA THR A 143 -22.50 -3.98 -35.96
C THR A 143 -22.04 -2.82 -35.12
N PHE A 144 -22.27 -2.87 -33.81
CA PHE A 144 -21.82 -1.85 -32.87
C PHE A 144 -20.29 -1.82 -32.77
N ALA A 145 -19.64 -2.97 -32.67
CA ALA A 145 -18.19 -3.09 -32.63
C ALA A 145 -17.50 -2.53 -33.87
N ALA A 146 -18.05 -2.80 -35.07
CA ALA A 146 -17.55 -2.25 -36.32
C ALA A 146 -17.62 -0.72 -36.40
N LYS A 147 -18.61 -0.10 -35.76
CA LYS A 147 -18.75 1.38 -35.71
C LYS A 147 -17.61 2.03 -34.90
N TYR A 148 -17.06 1.34 -33.91
CA TYR A 148 -16.03 1.86 -33.00
C TYR A 148 -14.65 1.21 -33.22
N ASP A 149 -14.52 0.36 -34.24
CA ASP A 149 -13.29 -0.39 -34.57
C ASP A 149 -12.73 -1.19 -33.37
N VAL A 150 -13.62 -1.85 -32.61
CA VAL A 150 -13.30 -2.63 -31.42
C VAL A 150 -13.75 -4.07 -31.57
N GLY A 151 -13.12 -4.98 -30.82
CA GLY A 151 -13.48 -6.39 -30.80
C GLY A 151 -14.73 -6.71 -29.97
N VAL A 152 -15.40 -7.80 -30.32
CA VAL A 152 -16.47 -8.40 -29.49
C VAL A 152 -15.86 -9.48 -28.62
N THR A 153 -16.08 -9.41 -27.30
CA THR A 153 -15.69 -10.44 -26.34
C THR A 153 -16.92 -11.23 -25.89
N LEU A 154 -16.75 -12.56 -25.76
CA LEU A 154 -17.80 -13.44 -25.24
C LEU A 154 -17.63 -13.57 -23.73
N THR A 155 -18.73 -13.37 -23.01
CA THR A 155 -18.81 -13.61 -21.55
C THR A 155 -20.15 -14.29 -21.23
N ALA A 156 -20.32 -14.77 -20.00
CA ALA A 156 -21.59 -15.33 -19.53
C ALA A 156 -22.18 -14.43 -18.46
N ASP A 157 -23.51 -14.31 -18.43
CA ASP A 157 -24.21 -13.65 -17.32
C ASP A 157 -24.26 -14.56 -16.08
N GLU A 158 -24.83 -14.06 -14.99
CA GLU A 158 -24.98 -14.82 -13.73
C GLU A 158 -25.87 -16.09 -13.89
N LEU A 159 -26.65 -16.17 -14.94
CA LEU A 159 -27.51 -17.30 -15.27
C LEU A 159 -26.86 -18.27 -16.29
N GLY A 160 -25.63 -17.97 -16.74
CA GLY A 160 -24.87 -18.78 -17.70
C GLY A 160 -25.25 -18.53 -19.17
N ASN A 161 -26.03 -17.49 -19.49
CA ASN A 161 -26.33 -17.13 -20.87
C ASN A 161 -25.14 -16.41 -21.50
N THR A 162 -24.91 -16.64 -22.79
CA THR A 162 -23.85 -15.96 -23.54
C THR A 162 -24.21 -14.50 -23.76
N ILE A 163 -23.32 -13.60 -23.30
CA ILE A 163 -23.38 -12.16 -23.57
C ILE A 163 -22.21 -11.77 -24.47
N TYR A 164 -22.51 -10.91 -25.44
CA TYR A 164 -21.54 -10.29 -26.32
C TYR A 164 -21.19 -8.92 -25.76
N GLN A 165 -19.94 -8.73 -25.30
CA GLN A 165 -19.48 -7.46 -24.75
C GLN A 165 -18.63 -6.71 -25.77
N VAL A 166 -18.96 -5.42 -25.95
CA VAL A 166 -18.19 -4.49 -26.78
C VAL A 166 -17.64 -3.38 -25.89
N GLN A 167 -16.33 -3.16 -25.94
CA GLN A 167 -15.70 -2.11 -25.17
C GLN A 167 -16.06 -0.75 -25.78
N THR A 168 -16.65 0.14 -24.97
CA THR A 168 -17.09 1.49 -25.41
C THR A 168 -16.09 2.58 -25.04
N ALA A 169 -15.32 2.38 -23.98
CA ALA A 169 -14.23 3.28 -23.64
C ALA A 169 -13.05 2.52 -23.04
N THR A 170 -11.84 3.01 -23.30
CA THR A 170 -10.61 2.51 -22.68
C THR A 170 -10.52 2.99 -21.25
N GLY A 171 -9.92 2.18 -20.38
CA GLY A 171 -9.63 2.60 -19.01
C GLY A 171 -8.55 3.70 -18.95
N GLY A 172 -8.49 4.38 -17.81
CA GLY A 172 -7.46 5.38 -17.52
C GLY A 172 -6.07 4.78 -17.32
N LEU A 173 -5.04 5.60 -17.45
CA LEU A 173 -3.65 5.18 -17.32
C LEU A 173 -3.37 4.48 -15.99
N LEU A 174 -3.81 5.09 -14.87
CA LEU A 174 -3.54 4.54 -13.54
C LEU A 174 -4.33 3.25 -13.29
N TYR A 175 -5.51 3.09 -13.92
CA TYR A 175 -6.26 1.83 -13.88
C TYR A 175 -5.42 0.66 -14.44
N TYR A 176 -4.80 0.84 -15.62
CA TYR A 176 -3.98 -0.24 -16.20
C TYR A 176 -2.70 -0.51 -15.42
N LEU A 177 -2.01 0.52 -14.96
CA LEU A 177 -0.85 0.35 -14.08
C LEU A 177 -1.25 -0.33 -12.76
N TYR A 178 -2.43 -0.03 -12.22
CA TYR A 178 -2.95 -0.64 -11.00
C TYR A 178 -3.15 -2.16 -11.12
N GLN A 179 -3.33 -2.70 -12.33
CA GLN A 179 -3.41 -4.15 -12.51
C GLN A 179 -2.15 -4.86 -12.01
N GLY A 180 -0.97 -4.24 -12.08
CA GLY A 180 0.26 -4.78 -11.50
C GLY A 180 0.22 -4.91 -9.98
N VAL A 181 -0.53 -4.04 -9.29
CA VAL A 181 -0.82 -4.19 -7.85
C VAL A 181 -1.87 -5.28 -7.63
N LYS A 182 -3.00 -5.19 -8.33
CA LYS A 182 -4.14 -6.12 -8.19
C LYS A 182 -3.75 -7.57 -8.46
N LEU A 183 -2.90 -7.81 -9.45
CA LEU A 183 -2.36 -9.14 -9.77
C LEU A 183 -1.21 -9.57 -8.86
N GLY A 184 -0.76 -8.70 -7.93
CA GLY A 184 0.31 -9.01 -6.99
C GLY A 184 1.69 -9.10 -7.63
N ILE A 185 1.95 -8.36 -8.73
CA ILE A 185 3.23 -8.39 -9.48
C ILE A 185 4.26 -7.46 -8.81
N TYR A 186 3.89 -6.23 -8.48
CA TYR A 186 4.83 -5.22 -7.98
C TYR A 186 5.44 -5.56 -6.63
N PRO A 187 4.70 -6.04 -5.59
CA PRO A 187 5.30 -6.31 -4.30
C PRO A 187 6.45 -7.34 -4.35
N PRO A 188 6.32 -8.50 -5.01
CA PRO A 188 7.43 -9.44 -5.17
C PRO A 188 8.63 -8.86 -5.94
N LEU A 189 8.39 -8.03 -6.96
CA LEU A 189 9.48 -7.37 -7.70
C LEU A 189 10.26 -6.38 -6.82
N ILE A 190 9.57 -5.62 -5.96
CA ILE A 190 10.24 -4.78 -4.95
C ILE A 190 11.05 -5.65 -4.00
N PHE A 191 10.51 -6.79 -3.54
CA PHE A 191 11.25 -7.72 -2.69
C PHE A 191 12.53 -8.23 -3.35
N MET A 192 12.53 -8.45 -4.66
CA MET A 192 13.76 -8.79 -5.41
C MET A 192 14.79 -7.65 -5.34
N GLY A 193 14.36 -6.40 -5.54
CA GLY A 193 15.24 -5.23 -5.38
C GLY A 193 15.78 -5.10 -3.96
N VAL A 194 14.91 -5.22 -2.95
CA VAL A 194 15.29 -5.20 -1.53
C VAL A 194 16.28 -6.33 -1.21
N GLY A 195 16.05 -7.54 -1.71
CA GLY A 195 16.96 -8.67 -1.55
C GLY A 195 18.34 -8.42 -2.14
N ALA A 196 18.39 -7.80 -3.32
CA ALA A 196 19.63 -7.42 -3.98
C ALA A 196 20.38 -6.29 -3.24
N MET A 197 19.69 -5.40 -2.52
CA MET A 197 20.31 -4.37 -1.68
C MET A 197 20.71 -4.88 -0.29
N THR A 198 20.03 -5.91 0.22
CA THR A 198 20.17 -6.37 1.61
C THR A 198 21.39 -7.25 1.81
N ASP A 199 22.16 -6.98 2.87
CA ASP A 199 23.24 -7.84 3.32
C ASP A 199 22.76 -8.79 4.42
N PHE A 200 22.75 -10.09 4.12
CA PHE A 200 22.35 -11.14 5.06
C PHE A 200 23.51 -11.66 5.92
N ALA A 201 24.76 -11.21 5.69
CA ALA A 201 25.92 -11.63 6.47
C ALA A 201 25.73 -11.44 7.99
N PRO A 202 25.17 -10.31 8.49
CA PRO A 202 24.93 -10.13 9.93
C PRO A 202 23.96 -11.18 10.52
N LEU A 203 22.96 -11.57 9.76
CA LEU A 203 22.00 -12.60 10.17
C LEU A 203 22.65 -13.99 10.20
N ILE A 204 23.44 -14.33 9.18
CA ILE A 204 24.17 -15.60 9.10
C ILE A 204 25.24 -15.69 10.18
N ALA A 205 25.93 -14.57 10.47
CA ALA A 205 26.94 -14.50 11.53
C ALA A 205 26.34 -14.73 12.92
N ASN A 206 25.13 -14.24 13.17
CA ASN A 206 24.43 -14.38 14.44
C ASN A 206 22.97 -14.85 14.24
N PRO A 207 22.72 -16.15 14.03
CA PRO A 207 21.36 -16.67 13.78
C PRO A 207 20.37 -16.41 14.93
N LYS A 208 20.84 -16.15 16.15
CA LYS A 208 19.99 -15.78 17.30
C LYS A 208 19.21 -14.48 17.04
N SER A 209 19.67 -13.63 16.13
CA SER A 209 18.97 -12.41 15.71
C SER A 209 17.63 -12.70 15.01
N LEU A 210 17.41 -13.92 14.48
CA LEU A 210 16.10 -14.37 13.99
C LEU A 210 15.02 -14.28 15.07
N LEU A 211 15.35 -14.58 16.31
CA LEU A 211 14.40 -14.48 17.43
C LEU A 211 13.98 -13.04 17.69
N LEU A 212 14.88 -12.07 17.51
CA LEU A 212 14.57 -10.65 17.68
C LEU A 212 13.65 -10.15 16.54
N GLY A 213 13.89 -10.59 15.30
CA GLY A 213 12.98 -10.35 14.18
C GLY A 213 11.60 -10.94 14.42
N ALA A 214 11.55 -12.21 14.90
CA ALA A 214 10.29 -12.88 15.25
C ALA A 214 9.54 -12.15 16.37
N ALA A 215 10.23 -11.67 17.42
CA ALA A 215 9.62 -10.92 18.51
C ALA A 215 9.02 -9.57 18.04
N ALA A 216 9.61 -8.93 17.06
CA ALA A 216 9.05 -7.72 16.49
C ALA A 216 7.75 -7.97 15.72
N GLN A 217 7.51 -9.21 15.23
CA GLN A 217 6.23 -9.55 14.59
C GLN A 217 5.06 -9.61 15.59
N LEU A 218 5.30 -9.56 16.91
CA LEU A 218 4.23 -9.38 17.90
C LEU A 218 3.36 -8.15 17.60
N GLY A 219 3.93 -7.10 16.98
CA GLY A 219 3.18 -5.95 16.52
C GLY A 219 2.09 -6.30 15.50
N ILE A 220 2.36 -7.23 14.58
CA ILE A 220 1.39 -7.73 13.59
C ILE A 220 0.20 -8.41 14.29
N PHE A 221 0.49 -9.37 15.16
CA PHE A 221 -0.56 -10.15 15.84
C PHE A 221 -1.34 -9.30 16.84
N LEU A 222 -0.67 -8.37 17.54
CA LEU A 222 -1.35 -7.43 18.44
C LEU A 222 -2.33 -6.54 17.67
N ALA A 223 -1.92 -6.00 16.53
CA ALA A 223 -2.78 -5.18 15.68
C ALA A 223 -3.94 -5.99 15.09
N PHE A 224 -3.70 -7.23 14.69
CA PHE A 224 -4.76 -8.15 14.26
C PHE A 224 -5.83 -8.33 15.36
N ILE A 225 -5.41 -8.63 16.58
CA ILE A 225 -6.32 -8.80 17.72
C ILE A 225 -7.10 -7.52 17.98
N LEU A 226 -6.43 -6.36 18.02
CA LEU A 226 -7.07 -5.06 18.23
C LEU A 226 -8.06 -4.71 17.12
N ALA A 227 -7.73 -5.01 15.85
CA ALA A 227 -8.64 -4.82 14.73
C ALA A 227 -9.91 -5.68 14.88
N LYS A 228 -9.77 -6.93 15.34
CA LYS A 228 -10.91 -7.79 15.65
C LYS A 228 -11.81 -7.20 16.75
N PHE A 229 -11.24 -6.66 17.81
CA PHE A 229 -11.99 -5.98 18.87
C PHE A 229 -12.72 -4.72 18.38
N LEU A 230 -12.20 -4.03 17.36
CA LEU A 230 -12.84 -2.85 16.75
C LEU A 230 -13.90 -3.21 15.70
N GLY A 231 -14.19 -4.50 15.49
CA GLY A 231 -15.29 -4.98 14.66
C GLY A 231 -14.91 -5.30 13.21
N PHE A 232 -13.63 -5.30 12.82
CA PHE A 232 -13.19 -5.70 11.50
C PHE A 232 -13.33 -7.21 11.29
N THR A 233 -13.58 -7.64 10.05
CA THR A 233 -13.59 -9.05 9.65
C THR A 233 -12.20 -9.69 9.80
N ASN A 234 -12.09 -11.01 9.69
CA ASN A 234 -10.79 -11.67 9.79
C ASN A 234 -9.82 -11.24 8.68
N ALA A 235 -10.32 -11.14 7.45
CA ALA A 235 -9.56 -10.72 6.29
C ALA A 235 -9.06 -9.26 6.41
N GLU A 236 -9.95 -8.34 6.84
CA GLU A 236 -9.59 -6.94 7.10
C GLU A 236 -8.60 -6.83 8.25
N ALA A 237 -8.83 -7.55 9.35
CA ALA A 237 -7.93 -7.55 10.51
C ALA A 237 -6.53 -8.09 10.15
N GLY A 238 -6.45 -9.12 9.28
CA GLY A 238 -5.19 -9.62 8.73
C GLY A 238 -4.46 -8.55 7.92
N SER A 239 -5.20 -7.84 7.06
CA SER A 239 -4.67 -6.74 6.25
C SER A 239 -4.22 -5.53 7.08
N ILE A 240 -4.92 -5.22 8.18
CA ILE A 240 -4.55 -4.16 9.12
C ILE A 240 -3.36 -4.61 9.97
N GLY A 241 -3.39 -5.84 10.45
CA GLY A 241 -2.35 -6.40 11.31
C GLY A 241 -0.97 -6.33 10.69
N ILE A 242 -0.86 -6.66 9.41
CA ILE A 242 0.42 -6.72 8.69
C ILE A 242 1.19 -5.39 8.69
N ILE A 243 0.50 -4.25 8.87
CA ILE A 243 1.13 -2.91 9.02
C ILE A 243 2.16 -2.93 10.15
N GLY A 244 1.93 -3.72 11.21
CA GLY A 244 2.82 -3.84 12.36
C GLY A 244 4.21 -4.41 12.04
N GLY A 245 4.36 -5.08 10.90
CA GLY A 245 5.66 -5.53 10.39
C GLY A 245 6.54 -4.38 9.87
N ALA A 246 5.96 -3.22 9.61
CA ALA A 246 6.60 -2.06 8.97
C ALA A 246 7.21 -2.39 7.61
N ASP A 247 6.47 -3.16 6.82
CA ASP A 247 6.85 -3.64 5.49
C ASP A 247 5.75 -3.28 4.50
N GLY A 248 5.93 -2.16 3.80
CA GLY A 248 4.95 -1.63 2.86
C GLY A 248 4.56 -2.62 1.75
N PRO A 249 5.51 -3.18 0.99
CA PRO A 249 5.23 -4.16 -0.04
C PRO A 249 4.47 -5.39 0.46
N THR A 250 4.81 -5.92 1.64
CA THR A 250 4.11 -7.03 2.27
C THR A 250 2.67 -6.64 2.64
N ALA A 251 2.48 -5.43 3.19
CA ALA A 251 1.15 -4.93 3.53
C ALA A 251 0.25 -4.86 2.29
N LEU A 252 0.77 -4.37 1.16
CA LEU A 252 0.03 -4.34 -0.10
C LEU A 252 -0.27 -5.75 -0.63
N PHE A 253 0.70 -6.66 -0.60
CA PHE A 253 0.54 -8.03 -1.07
C PHE A 253 -0.56 -8.79 -0.34
N VAL A 254 -0.69 -8.59 0.97
CA VAL A 254 -1.74 -9.20 1.79
C VAL A 254 -3.08 -8.51 1.52
N THR A 255 -3.11 -7.18 1.55
CA THR A 255 -4.34 -6.40 1.44
C THR A 255 -5.02 -6.58 0.08
N THR A 256 -4.25 -6.66 -1.02
CA THR A 256 -4.82 -6.90 -2.36
C THR A 256 -5.57 -8.22 -2.47
N ARG A 257 -5.27 -9.19 -1.60
CA ARG A 257 -5.89 -10.52 -1.59
C ARG A 257 -6.98 -10.69 -0.55
N LEU A 258 -6.77 -10.13 0.66
CA LEU A 258 -7.70 -10.30 1.77
C LEU A 258 -8.76 -9.20 1.86
N ALA A 259 -8.39 -7.94 1.60
CA ALA A 259 -9.28 -6.79 1.73
C ALA A 259 -8.96 -5.68 0.72
N PRO A 260 -9.19 -5.90 -0.60
CA PRO A 260 -8.83 -4.95 -1.65
C PRO A 260 -9.41 -3.54 -1.46
N HIS A 261 -10.60 -3.44 -0.85
CA HIS A 261 -11.28 -2.17 -0.56
C HIS A 261 -10.54 -1.31 0.48
N LEU A 262 -9.69 -1.91 1.33
CA LEU A 262 -8.87 -1.19 2.31
C LEU A 262 -7.46 -0.85 1.81
N LEU A 263 -7.16 -1.11 0.52
CA LEU A 263 -5.81 -0.96 -0.01
C LEU A 263 -5.27 0.46 0.13
N GLY A 264 -6.07 1.47 -0.21
CA GLY A 264 -5.69 2.89 -0.09
C GLY A 264 -5.32 3.29 1.35
N PRO A 265 -6.24 3.14 2.31
CA PRO A 265 -5.97 3.43 3.72
C PRO A 265 -4.77 2.67 4.30
N ILE A 266 -4.66 1.36 4.03
CA ILE A 266 -3.56 0.54 4.55
C ILE A 266 -2.22 0.94 3.94
N ALA A 267 -2.19 1.24 2.65
CA ALA A 267 -0.99 1.68 1.98
C ALA A 267 -0.47 3.01 2.53
N VAL A 268 -1.35 4.01 2.63
CA VAL A 268 -0.99 5.32 3.23
C VAL A 268 -0.51 5.14 4.66
N ALA A 269 -1.19 4.32 5.47
CA ALA A 269 -0.77 4.01 6.84
C ALA A 269 0.62 3.37 6.86
N ALA A 270 0.83 2.26 6.13
CA ALA A 270 2.06 1.50 6.15
C ALA A 270 3.29 2.34 5.75
N TYR A 271 3.18 3.10 4.65
CA TYR A 271 4.30 3.92 4.17
C TYR A 271 4.52 5.18 5.02
N SER A 272 3.45 5.81 5.52
CA SER A 272 3.59 6.95 6.43
C SER A 272 4.28 6.55 7.74
N TYR A 273 3.94 5.39 8.32
CA TYR A 273 4.57 4.93 9.56
C TYR A 273 6.00 4.46 9.33
N MET A 274 6.30 3.86 8.19
CA MET A 274 7.66 3.53 7.82
C MET A 274 8.55 4.79 7.77
N ALA A 275 8.03 5.89 7.22
CA ALA A 275 8.70 7.19 7.23
C ALA A 275 8.88 7.79 8.64
N LEU A 276 8.00 7.44 9.57
CA LEU A 276 8.01 7.93 10.95
C LEU A 276 8.81 7.07 11.93
N VAL A 277 9.45 6.00 11.47
CA VAL A 277 10.35 5.14 12.28
C VAL A 277 11.30 5.95 13.17
N PRO A 278 12.04 6.96 12.64
CA PRO A 278 12.97 7.74 13.45
C PRO A 278 12.31 8.58 14.56
N VAL A 279 11.00 8.78 14.49
CA VAL A 279 10.21 9.56 15.46
C VAL A 279 9.53 8.63 16.47
N ILE A 280 8.94 7.53 15.99
CA ILE A 280 8.13 6.62 16.82
C ILE A 280 9.01 5.71 17.70
N GLN A 281 10.06 5.13 17.14
CA GLN A 281 10.88 4.14 17.88
C GLN A 281 11.65 4.69 19.08
N PRO A 282 12.38 5.84 19.01
CA PRO A 282 13.26 6.28 20.10
C PRO A 282 12.56 6.45 21.45
N PRO A 283 11.33 6.99 21.56
CA PRO A 283 10.61 7.09 22.82
C PRO A 283 10.44 5.72 23.50
N PHE A 284 9.98 4.71 22.76
CA PHE A 284 9.76 3.36 23.30
C PHE A 284 11.09 2.68 23.66
N MET A 285 12.13 2.84 22.84
CA MET A 285 13.46 2.32 23.12
C MET A 285 14.01 2.90 24.43
N LYS A 286 13.90 4.22 24.63
CA LYS A 286 14.38 4.90 25.83
C LYS A 286 13.55 4.58 27.07
N LEU A 287 12.23 4.40 26.92
CA LEU A 287 11.32 4.02 28.00
C LEU A 287 11.61 2.62 28.53
N LEU A 288 11.89 1.69 27.62
CA LEU A 288 12.06 0.27 27.96
C LEU A 288 13.48 -0.10 28.37
N THR A 289 14.50 0.75 28.10
CA THR A 289 15.89 0.43 28.38
C THR A 289 16.53 1.46 29.30
N THR A 290 17.43 0.99 30.16
CA THR A 290 18.25 1.84 31.01
C THR A 290 19.46 2.40 30.25
N LYS A 291 20.05 3.48 30.73
CA LYS A 291 21.29 4.05 30.13
C LYS A 291 22.43 3.03 30.08
N LYS A 292 22.58 2.18 31.11
CA LYS A 292 23.59 1.12 31.15
C LYS A 292 23.37 0.09 30.04
N GLU A 293 22.13 -0.32 29.82
CA GLU A 293 21.77 -1.27 28.76
C GLU A 293 22.04 -0.70 27.35
N ARG A 294 21.75 0.60 27.15
CA ARG A 294 21.98 1.27 25.86
C ARG A 294 23.47 1.50 25.55
N ALA A 295 24.30 1.65 26.58
CA ALA A 295 25.74 1.88 26.45
C ALA A 295 26.55 0.60 26.19
N VAL A 296 25.92 -0.58 26.20
CA VAL A 296 26.61 -1.87 25.98
C VAL A 296 27.23 -1.92 24.60
N VAL A 297 28.54 -2.16 24.57
CA VAL A 297 29.33 -2.40 23.35
C VAL A 297 29.32 -3.90 23.06
N MET A 298 28.98 -4.26 21.83
CA MET A 298 28.92 -5.66 21.39
C MET A 298 30.23 -6.11 20.77
N GLU A 299 30.59 -7.36 20.99
CA GLU A 299 31.79 -7.99 20.40
C GLU A 299 31.65 -8.08 18.86
N GLN A 300 32.77 -8.04 18.15
CA GLN A 300 32.78 -8.15 16.70
C GLN A 300 32.18 -9.49 16.23
N MET A 301 31.36 -9.45 15.17
CA MET A 301 30.76 -10.65 14.60
C MET A 301 31.81 -11.51 13.87
N ARG A 302 31.56 -12.83 13.80
CA ARG A 302 32.38 -13.74 13.01
C ARG A 302 32.31 -13.40 11.51
N PRO A 303 33.39 -13.61 10.77
CA PRO A 303 33.34 -13.50 9.31
C PRO A 303 32.46 -14.61 8.73
N VAL A 304 31.72 -14.29 7.66
CA VAL A 304 30.85 -15.22 6.91
C VAL A 304 31.53 -15.60 5.62
N SER A 305 31.57 -16.90 5.32
CA SER A 305 32.18 -17.41 4.09
C SER A 305 31.28 -17.17 2.87
N LYS A 306 31.89 -17.05 1.67
CA LYS A 306 31.13 -16.91 0.42
C LYS A 306 30.17 -18.09 0.19
N ARG A 307 30.53 -19.29 0.63
CA ARG A 307 29.64 -20.47 0.52
C ARG A 307 28.38 -20.33 1.38
N GLU A 308 28.52 -19.86 2.61
CA GLU A 308 27.36 -19.60 3.49
C GLU A 308 26.42 -18.56 2.89
N LEU A 309 26.98 -17.47 2.30
CA LEU A 309 26.20 -16.42 1.66
C LEU A 309 25.39 -16.94 0.46
N VAL A 310 25.92 -17.87 -0.34
CA VAL A 310 25.22 -18.43 -1.52
C VAL A 310 24.21 -19.51 -1.11
N ILE A 311 24.54 -20.36 -0.14
CA ILE A 311 23.66 -21.43 0.31
C ILE A 311 22.44 -20.90 1.06
N PHE A 312 22.61 -19.82 1.83
CA PHE A 312 21.56 -19.24 2.68
C PHE A 312 20.27 -18.90 1.92
N PRO A 313 20.28 -18.09 0.84
CA PRO A 313 19.06 -17.74 0.12
C PRO A 313 18.36 -18.96 -0.52
N ILE A 314 19.12 -19.92 -1.00
CA ILE A 314 18.58 -21.17 -1.58
C ILE A 314 17.87 -21.97 -0.48
N MET A 315 18.54 -22.17 0.64
CA MET A 315 18.01 -22.93 1.78
C MET A 315 16.74 -22.28 2.35
N VAL A 316 16.77 -20.96 2.57
CA VAL A 316 15.60 -20.20 3.09
C VAL A 316 14.43 -20.30 2.13
N THR A 317 14.65 -20.15 0.82
CA THR A 317 13.58 -20.31 -0.18
C THR A 317 12.94 -21.69 -0.10
N ILE A 318 13.74 -22.75 -0.10
CA ILE A 318 13.23 -24.14 -0.08
C ILE A 318 12.45 -24.39 1.22
N ILE A 319 13.03 -24.05 2.37
CA ILE A 319 12.40 -24.33 3.67
C ILE A 319 11.09 -23.55 3.81
N VAL A 320 11.11 -22.25 3.53
CA VAL A 320 9.92 -21.41 3.73
C VAL A 320 8.83 -21.75 2.71
N ALA A 321 9.16 -21.97 1.43
CA ALA A 321 8.18 -22.32 0.41
C ALA A 321 7.54 -23.71 0.66
N LEU A 322 8.27 -24.67 1.20
CA LEU A 322 7.71 -25.97 1.56
C LEU A 322 6.84 -25.91 2.82
N LEU A 323 7.21 -25.09 3.81
CA LEU A 323 6.42 -24.93 5.03
C LEU A 323 5.19 -24.04 4.83
N LEU A 324 5.32 -23.02 4.00
CA LEU A 324 4.31 -21.99 3.80
C LEU A 324 4.27 -21.52 2.33
N PRO A 325 3.61 -22.28 1.43
CA PRO A 325 3.59 -21.98 0.00
C PRO A 325 3.08 -20.58 -0.34
N SER A 326 2.16 -20.04 0.44
CA SER A 326 1.61 -18.68 0.27
C SER A 326 2.65 -17.56 0.45
N ALA A 327 3.74 -17.78 1.19
CA ALA A 327 4.87 -16.85 1.33
C ALA A 327 5.89 -16.95 0.18
N ALA A 328 5.83 -18.00 -0.65
CA ALA A 328 6.82 -18.26 -1.68
C ALA A 328 7.06 -17.09 -2.65
N PRO A 329 6.04 -16.34 -3.11
CA PRO A 329 6.28 -15.21 -4.03
C PRO A 329 7.15 -14.12 -3.41
N LEU A 330 6.93 -13.77 -2.14
CA LEU A 330 7.69 -12.71 -1.45
C LEU A 330 9.11 -13.20 -1.09
N ILE A 331 9.20 -14.34 -0.39
CA ILE A 331 10.49 -14.89 0.06
C ILE A 331 11.34 -15.34 -1.14
N GLY A 332 10.74 -15.98 -2.12
CA GLY A 332 11.47 -16.42 -3.32
C GLY A 332 12.12 -15.26 -4.06
N MET A 333 11.38 -14.16 -4.25
CA MET A 333 11.92 -12.98 -4.93
C MET A 333 12.95 -12.23 -4.08
N LEU A 334 12.75 -12.14 -2.75
CA LEU A 334 13.76 -11.59 -1.83
C LEU A 334 15.07 -12.38 -1.92
N MET A 335 14.98 -13.69 -1.86
CA MET A 335 16.14 -14.58 -1.90
C MET A 335 16.77 -14.65 -3.28
N LEU A 336 16.00 -14.55 -4.36
CA LEU A 336 16.51 -14.43 -5.72
C LEU A 336 17.36 -13.15 -5.87
N GLY A 337 16.84 -12.01 -5.41
CA GLY A 337 17.60 -10.76 -5.44
C GLY A 337 18.91 -10.87 -4.67
N ASN A 338 18.89 -11.46 -3.49
CA ASN A 338 20.10 -11.70 -2.71
C ASN A 338 21.07 -12.66 -3.41
N LEU A 339 20.58 -13.77 -3.97
CA LEU A 339 21.39 -14.74 -4.68
C LEU A 339 22.10 -14.11 -5.89
N VAL A 340 21.39 -13.29 -6.66
CA VAL A 340 21.96 -12.54 -7.79
C VAL A 340 23.13 -11.66 -7.34
N ARG A 341 23.03 -11.03 -6.16
CA ARG A 341 24.10 -10.21 -5.58
C ARG A 341 25.29 -11.06 -5.12
N VAL A 342 25.04 -12.07 -4.27
CA VAL A 342 26.12 -12.78 -3.56
C VAL A 342 26.85 -13.81 -4.43
N SER A 343 26.22 -14.26 -5.53
CA SER A 343 26.83 -15.17 -6.48
C SER A 343 28.12 -14.59 -7.11
N GLY A 344 28.12 -13.27 -7.36
CA GLY A 344 29.21 -12.56 -7.99
C GLY A 344 29.39 -12.84 -9.50
N VAL A 345 28.49 -13.62 -10.12
CA VAL A 345 28.52 -13.94 -11.55
C VAL A 345 27.48 -13.17 -12.37
N THR A 346 26.57 -12.49 -11.69
CA THR A 346 25.44 -11.76 -12.28
C THR A 346 25.40 -10.28 -11.83
N GLU A 347 26.57 -9.62 -11.75
CA GLU A 347 26.68 -8.25 -11.24
C GLU A 347 25.78 -7.27 -12.01
N ARG A 348 25.63 -7.43 -13.31
CA ARG A 348 24.76 -6.60 -14.15
C ARG A 348 23.29 -6.71 -13.73
N LEU A 349 22.80 -7.94 -13.50
CA LEU A 349 21.42 -8.16 -13.01
C LEU A 349 21.25 -7.62 -11.60
N SER A 350 22.26 -7.76 -10.74
CA SER A 350 22.25 -7.22 -9.39
C SER A 350 22.08 -5.69 -9.40
N LYS A 351 22.84 -4.98 -10.22
CA LYS A 351 22.73 -3.52 -10.35
C LYS A 351 21.36 -3.11 -10.88
N THR A 352 20.85 -3.75 -11.93
CA THR A 352 19.53 -3.49 -12.49
C THR A 352 18.42 -3.74 -11.45
N ALA A 353 18.50 -4.84 -10.69
CA ALA A 353 17.51 -5.13 -9.66
C ALA A 353 17.51 -4.09 -8.52
N GLN A 354 18.69 -3.63 -8.11
CA GLN A 354 18.84 -2.65 -7.02
C GLN A 354 18.39 -1.24 -7.40
N ASN A 355 18.60 -0.83 -8.63
CA ASN A 355 18.39 0.55 -9.09
C ASN A 355 17.19 0.63 -10.04
N GLU A 356 17.36 0.25 -11.30
CA GLU A 356 16.39 0.56 -12.35
C GLU A 356 15.04 -0.14 -12.10
N LEU A 357 15.08 -1.46 -11.89
CA LEU A 357 13.85 -2.22 -11.66
C LEU A 357 13.14 -1.79 -10.38
N CYS A 358 13.89 -1.67 -9.28
CA CYS A 358 13.32 -1.24 -8.00
C CYS A 358 12.68 0.14 -8.11
N ASN A 359 13.36 1.10 -8.77
CA ASN A 359 12.86 2.46 -8.95
C ASN A 359 11.62 2.52 -9.85
N ILE A 360 11.62 1.81 -11.00
CA ILE A 360 10.48 1.76 -11.93
C ILE A 360 9.26 1.18 -11.21
N VAL A 361 9.42 0.04 -10.54
CA VAL A 361 8.32 -0.62 -9.83
C VAL A 361 7.82 0.24 -8.67
N THR A 362 8.72 0.95 -7.97
CA THR A 362 8.36 1.88 -6.90
C THR A 362 7.52 3.06 -7.42
N ILE A 363 7.86 3.61 -8.59
CA ILE A 363 7.08 4.68 -9.21
C ILE A 363 5.67 4.16 -9.54
N PHE A 364 5.56 3.03 -10.26
CA PHE A 364 4.26 2.48 -10.65
C PHE A 364 3.41 2.10 -9.45
N LEU A 365 4.01 1.42 -8.47
CA LEU A 365 3.33 1.05 -7.25
C LEU A 365 2.88 2.28 -6.46
N GLY A 366 3.77 3.26 -6.27
CA GLY A 366 3.45 4.48 -5.53
C GLY A 366 2.30 5.26 -6.16
N LEU A 367 2.37 5.54 -7.46
CA LEU A 367 1.32 6.24 -8.19
C LEU A 367 -0.03 5.52 -8.11
N THR A 368 -0.04 4.22 -8.36
CA THR A 368 -1.29 3.44 -8.42
C THR A 368 -1.90 3.22 -7.05
N VAL A 369 -1.08 2.97 -6.03
CA VAL A 369 -1.54 2.84 -4.65
C VAL A 369 -2.06 4.18 -4.13
N GLY A 370 -1.37 5.28 -4.41
CA GLY A 370 -1.86 6.63 -4.10
C GLY A 370 -3.22 6.90 -4.74
N ALA A 371 -3.39 6.47 -5.99
CA ALA A 371 -4.63 6.65 -6.73
C ALA A 371 -5.83 5.85 -6.18
N THR A 372 -5.61 4.82 -5.38
CA THR A 372 -6.71 4.13 -4.68
C THR A 372 -7.28 4.92 -3.49
N ALA A 373 -6.56 5.94 -3.01
CA ALA A 373 -7.01 6.81 -1.94
C ALA A 373 -7.87 7.96 -2.49
N ASN A 374 -9.09 7.66 -2.87
CA ASN A 374 -10.07 8.65 -3.31
C ASN A 374 -10.93 9.16 -2.14
N GLY A 375 -11.58 10.32 -2.31
CA GLY A 375 -12.32 11.00 -1.24
C GLY A 375 -13.43 10.15 -0.62
N ASN A 376 -14.14 9.36 -1.43
CA ASN A 376 -15.28 8.58 -0.95
C ASN A 376 -14.88 7.38 -0.08
N THR A 377 -13.72 6.77 -0.37
CA THR A 377 -13.24 5.58 0.35
C THR A 377 -12.26 5.91 1.47
N PHE A 378 -11.55 7.04 1.36
CA PHE A 378 -10.49 7.39 2.31
C PHE A 378 -11.03 8.16 3.53
N LEU A 379 -12.06 9.00 3.34
CA LEU A 379 -12.65 9.83 4.39
C LEU A 379 -13.75 9.07 5.14
N ASP A 380 -13.41 7.89 5.67
CA ASP A 380 -14.31 7.03 6.45
C ASP A 380 -13.74 6.72 7.84
N TRP A 381 -14.61 6.38 8.78
CA TRP A 381 -14.26 5.95 10.14
C TRP A 381 -13.33 4.73 10.17
N ALA A 382 -13.48 3.83 9.18
CA ALA A 382 -12.59 2.68 9.04
C ALA A 382 -11.14 3.13 8.82
N THR A 383 -10.92 4.12 7.96
CA THR A 383 -9.58 4.70 7.70
C THR A 383 -8.95 5.28 8.96
N LEU A 384 -9.71 6.04 9.76
CA LEU A 384 -9.21 6.60 11.03
C LEU A 384 -8.80 5.49 12.00
N LYS A 385 -9.62 4.44 12.13
CA LYS A 385 -9.30 3.27 12.96
C LYS A 385 -8.01 2.58 12.46
N ILE A 386 -7.86 2.41 11.14
CA ILE A 386 -6.66 1.80 10.52
C ILE A 386 -5.41 2.63 10.83
N LEU A 387 -5.50 3.97 10.69
CA LEU A 387 -4.40 4.87 11.01
C LEU A 387 -4.00 4.76 12.50
N LEU A 388 -4.94 4.75 13.42
CA LEU A 388 -4.63 4.58 14.84
C LEU A 388 -4.03 3.20 15.14
N LEU A 389 -4.64 2.13 14.61
CA LEU A 389 -4.14 0.76 14.77
C LEU A 389 -2.71 0.60 14.24
N GLY A 390 -2.36 1.25 13.13
CA GLY A 390 -1.02 1.21 12.57
C GLY A 390 0.05 1.77 13.51
N VAL A 391 -0.23 2.88 14.24
CA VAL A 391 0.68 3.43 15.26
C VAL A 391 0.88 2.43 16.40
N PHE A 392 -0.21 1.83 16.90
CA PHE A 392 -0.14 0.81 17.96
C PHE A 392 0.62 -0.44 17.50
N ALA A 393 0.34 -0.90 16.27
CA ALA A 393 0.99 -2.04 15.67
C ALA A 393 2.51 -1.87 15.59
N PHE A 394 2.93 -0.74 15.05
CA PHE A 394 4.34 -0.40 14.88
C PHE A 394 5.07 -0.22 16.22
N SER A 395 4.40 0.44 17.18
CA SER A 395 4.91 0.58 18.54
C SER A 395 5.04 -0.78 19.22
N GLY A 396 4.04 -1.67 19.06
CA GLY A 396 4.03 -3.02 19.60
C GLY A 396 5.18 -3.87 19.06
N GLY A 397 5.51 -3.77 17.77
CA GLY A 397 6.67 -4.45 17.18
C GLY A 397 7.99 -3.98 17.79
N THR A 398 8.16 -2.66 17.94
CA THR A 398 9.34 -2.09 18.60
C THR A 398 9.45 -2.56 20.06
N VAL A 399 8.35 -2.54 20.81
CA VAL A 399 8.29 -2.99 22.21
C VAL A 399 8.65 -4.47 22.30
N GLY A 400 8.05 -5.34 21.49
CA GLY A 400 8.31 -6.77 21.47
C GLY A 400 9.78 -7.09 21.19
N GLY A 401 10.38 -6.46 20.19
CA GLY A 401 11.78 -6.62 19.85
C GLY A 401 12.72 -6.19 20.98
N VAL A 402 12.49 -4.99 21.57
CA VAL A 402 13.31 -4.49 22.68
C VAL A 402 13.18 -5.37 23.93
N LEU A 403 11.96 -5.82 24.27
CA LEU A 403 11.74 -6.71 25.43
C LEU A 403 12.50 -8.03 25.29
N LEU A 404 12.44 -8.67 24.11
CA LEU A 404 13.26 -9.86 23.87
C LEU A 404 14.76 -9.54 23.89
N GLY A 405 15.16 -8.39 23.38
CA GLY A 405 16.53 -7.87 23.48
C GLY A 405 16.98 -7.77 24.94
N LYS A 406 16.12 -7.33 25.86
CA LYS A 406 16.40 -7.31 27.31
C LYS A 406 16.51 -8.71 27.91
N VAL A 407 15.68 -9.63 27.48
CA VAL A 407 15.80 -11.04 27.90
C VAL A 407 17.16 -11.59 27.46
N MET A 408 17.55 -11.36 26.20
CA MET A 408 18.87 -11.76 25.70
C MET A 408 20.02 -11.08 26.46
N TYR A 409 19.90 -9.79 26.79
CA TYR A 409 20.86 -9.08 27.62
C TYR A 409 21.08 -9.78 28.96
N LYS A 410 19.97 -10.15 29.67
CA LYS A 410 20.05 -10.87 30.94
C LYS A 410 20.66 -12.25 30.80
N LEU A 411 20.23 -13.03 29.78
CA LEU A 411 20.70 -14.38 29.55
C LEU A 411 22.20 -14.45 29.15
N THR A 412 22.69 -13.40 28.48
CA THR A 412 24.10 -13.32 28.04
C THR A 412 25.02 -12.62 29.05
N GLY A 413 24.52 -12.27 30.24
CA GLY A 413 25.32 -11.57 31.25
C GLY A 413 25.73 -10.15 30.79
N GLY A 414 24.89 -9.46 30.03
CA GLY A 414 25.14 -8.07 29.62
C GLY A 414 25.90 -7.89 28.30
N LYS A 415 26.11 -8.94 27.51
CA LYS A 415 26.89 -8.89 26.25
C LYS A 415 26.08 -8.39 25.05
N VAL A 416 24.76 -8.52 25.08
CA VAL A 416 23.86 -8.11 23.98
C VAL A 416 23.21 -6.77 24.30
N ASN A 417 23.34 -5.78 23.41
CA ASN A 417 22.66 -4.51 23.58
C ASN A 417 21.16 -4.66 23.22
N PRO A 418 20.21 -4.39 24.14
CA PRO A 418 18.78 -4.58 23.90
C PRO A 418 18.22 -3.74 22.74
N LEU A 419 18.89 -2.64 22.40
CA LEU A 419 18.45 -1.76 21.32
C LEU A 419 18.41 -2.45 19.95
N ILE A 420 19.24 -3.49 19.72
CA ILE A 420 19.21 -4.21 18.45
C ILE A 420 17.85 -4.87 18.19
N GLY A 421 17.10 -5.18 19.24
CA GLY A 421 15.76 -5.76 19.13
C GLY A 421 14.75 -4.81 18.49
N SER A 422 14.87 -3.49 18.67
CA SER A 422 13.99 -2.52 18.00
C SER A 422 14.15 -2.52 16.47
N ALA A 423 15.29 -3.00 15.96
CA ALA A 423 15.53 -3.15 14.54
C ALA A 423 14.82 -4.37 13.92
N GLY A 424 14.19 -5.24 14.73
CA GLY A 424 13.45 -6.40 14.26
C GLY A 424 12.20 -6.09 13.42
N VAL A 425 11.75 -4.85 13.37
CA VAL A 425 10.75 -4.39 12.39
C VAL A 425 11.37 -4.31 10.99
N SER A 426 10.59 -4.58 9.94
CA SER A 426 11.08 -4.78 8.56
C SER A 426 11.51 -3.49 7.83
N ALA A 427 11.54 -2.33 8.49
CA ALA A 427 11.98 -1.08 7.88
C ALA A 427 13.51 -1.07 7.66
N VAL A 428 13.98 -1.72 6.60
CA VAL A 428 15.40 -1.90 6.26
C VAL A 428 15.90 -0.73 5.39
N PRO A 429 17.05 -0.13 5.67
CA PRO A 429 17.91 -0.26 6.87
C PRO A 429 17.58 0.74 7.97
N MET A 430 16.41 1.41 7.89
CA MET A 430 16.09 2.58 8.70
C MET A 430 16.01 2.25 10.19
N ALA A 431 15.35 1.16 10.58
CA ALA A 431 15.23 0.77 11.98
C ALA A 431 16.60 0.45 12.63
N ALA A 432 17.49 -0.19 11.88
CA ALA A 432 18.87 -0.44 12.34
C ALA A 432 19.66 0.86 12.55
N ARG A 433 19.50 1.86 11.67
CA ARG A 433 20.11 3.17 11.82
C ARG A 433 19.58 3.94 13.03
N VAL A 434 18.28 3.82 13.30
CA VAL A 434 17.66 4.42 14.50
C VAL A 434 18.21 3.77 15.77
N SER A 435 18.36 2.44 15.81
CA SER A 435 18.99 1.73 16.93
C SER A 435 20.42 2.21 17.16
N GLN A 436 21.21 2.34 16.09
CA GLN A 436 22.55 2.90 16.13
C GLN A 436 22.58 4.31 16.72
N LYS A 437 21.71 5.20 16.22
CA LYS A 437 21.64 6.59 16.68
C LYS A 437 21.35 6.70 18.17
N VAL A 438 20.37 5.92 18.66
CA VAL A 438 20.00 5.92 20.08
C VAL A 438 21.13 5.35 20.96
N ALA A 439 21.87 4.35 20.47
CA ALA A 439 23.04 3.84 21.20
C ALA A 439 24.17 4.87 21.28
N GLN A 440 24.43 5.61 20.20
CA GLN A 440 25.46 6.65 20.16
C GLN A 440 25.12 7.88 21.01
N GLU A 441 23.86 8.17 21.28
CA GLU A 441 23.46 9.23 22.22
C GLU A 441 23.96 8.97 23.64
N GLU A 442 24.10 7.69 24.05
CA GLU A 442 24.60 7.32 25.39
C GLU A 442 26.11 7.02 25.40
N ASN A 443 26.64 6.48 24.29
CA ASN A 443 28.05 6.19 24.11
C ASN A 443 28.46 6.43 22.66
N PRO A 444 29.11 7.56 22.33
CA PRO A 444 29.49 7.94 20.96
C PRO A 444 30.37 6.91 20.24
N GLY A 445 31.15 6.13 20.96
CA GLY A 445 31.99 5.04 20.42
C GLY A 445 31.23 3.73 20.16
N ASN A 446 29.94 3.65 20.43
CA ASN A 446 29.17 2.41 20.31
C ASN A 446 28.62 2.21 18.89
N PHE A 447 29.17 1.24 18.17
CA PHE A 447 28.76 0.88 16.81
C PHE A 447 28.00 -0.44 16.79
N ILE A 448 26.68 -0.36 16.97
CA ILE A 448 25.79 -1.55 16.96
C ILE A 448 25.08 -1.77 15.61
N LEU A 449 25.33 -0.95 14.58
CA LEU A 449 24.62 -0.99 13.31
C LEU A 449 24.62 -2.38 12.68
N MET A 450 25.78 -3.00 12.56
CA MET A 450 25.90 -4.35 11.96
C MET A 450 25.14 -5.40 12.77
N HIS A 451 25.16 -5.29 14.09
CA HIS A 451 24.37 -6.17 14.96
C HIS A 451 22.86 -5.94 14.84
N ALA A 452 22.44 -4.69 14.64
CA ALA A 452 21.04 -4.33 14.42
C ALA A 452 20.54 -4.74 13.03
N MET A 453 21.43 -4.84 12.02
CA MET A 453 21.05 -5.32 10.69
C MET A 453 20.61 -6.79 10.71
N GLY A 454 21.15 -7.64 11.57
CA GLY A 454 20.72 -9.03 11.70
C GLY A 454 19.23 -9.17 12.03
N PRO A 455 18.73 -8.61 13.15
CA PRO A 455 17.31 -8.57 13.46
C PRO A 455 16.46 -7.83 12.41
N ASN A 456 16.99 -6.77 11.80
CA ASN A 456 16.27 -5.98 10.79
C ASN A 456 15.94 -6.82 9.55
N VAL A 457 16.92 -7.56 9.05
CA VAL A 457 16.74 -8.48 7.92
C VAL A 457 15.87 -9.68 8.30
N ALA A 458 16.04 -10.20 9.54
CA ALA A 458 15.16 -11.23 10.09
C ALA A 458 13.70 -10.78 10.13
N GLY A 459 13.44 -9.49 10.38
CA GLY A 459 12.12 -8.88 10.33
C GLY A 459 11.46 -9.01 8.97
N VAL A 460 12.20 -8.78 7.87
CA VAL A 460 11.66 -8.91 6.50
C VAL A 460 11.21 -10.35 6.20
N ILE A 461 12.01 -11.32 6.61
CA ILE A 461 11.61 -12.74 6.50
C ILE A 461 10.38 -12.98 7.37
N GLY A 462 10.36 -12.44 8.60
CA GLY A 462 9.26 -12.57 9.55
C GLY A 462 7.94 -11.99 9.05
N SER A 463 7.96 -10.77 8.46
CA SER A 463 6.76 -10.14 7.89
C SER A 463 6.23 -10.93 6.69
N ALA A 464 7.10 -11.41 5.81
CA ALA A 464 6.70 -12.24 4.67
C ALA A 464 6.11 -13.60 5.10
N VAL A 465 6.65 -14.21 6.17
CA VAL A 465 6.09 -15.42 6.78
C VAL A 465 4.73 -15.12 7.42
N ALA A 466 4.59 -14.03 8.18
CA ALA A 466 3.32 -13.62 8.77
C ALA A 466 2.26 -13.34 7.69
N ALA A 467 2.65 -12.71 6.58
CA ALA A 467 1.78 -12.53 5.41
C ALA A 467 1.28 -13.86 4.86
N GLY A 468 2.20 -14.81 4.69
CA GLY A 468 1.83 -16.15 4.24
C GLY A 468 0.89 -16.86 5.21
N VAL A 469 1.09 -16.72 6.52
CA VAL A 469 0.18 -17.27 7.53
C VAL A 469 -1.23 -16.68 7.38
N PHE A 470 -1.37 -15.36 7.27
CA PHE A 470 -2.68 -14.73 7.08
C PHE A 470 -3.35 -15.17 5.78
N LEU A 471 -2.60 -15.27 4.68
CA LEU A 471 -3.13 -15.75 3.40
C LEU A 471 -3.50 -17.26 3.40
N ALA A 472 -2.94 -18.04 4.32
CA ALA A 472 -3.29 -19.45 4.47
C ALA A 472 -4.49 -19.66 5.41
N LEU A 473 -4.75 -18.72 6.33
CA LEU A 473 -5.83 -18.81 7.31
C LEU A 473 -7.13 -18.14 6.85
N PHE A 474 -7.05 -17.13 6.00
CA PHE A 474 -8.17 -16.29 5.58
C PHE A 474 -8.28 -16.17 4.06
#